data_3835985a33d41ef98bc33e0b82429992
#
_entry.id   3835985a33d41ef98bc33e0b82429992
#
_cell.length_a   1.000
_cell.length_b   1.000
_cell.length_c   1.000
_cell.angle_alpha   90.00
_cell.angle_beta   90.00
_cell.angle_gamma   90.00
#
_symmetry.space_group_name_H-M   'P 1'
#
loop_
_entity.id
_entity.type
_entity.pdbx_description
1 polymer ?
#
loop_
_entity_poly.entity_id
_entity_poly.type
_entity_poly.pdbx_seq_one_letter_code
_entity_poly.pdbx_strand_id
1 'polypeptide(L)'
;LFGEQSLVDQMKWLKDYADLINLISAAPFAFLPVLVGFSAAKRFGGNVYLGGAMGAAMVSSSLLSAYDMSKPEAAAKFWEFTGAASSWHLFGLEVQKIGYQAMVIPIICVAYLMSVIEKRLHKRLSGTADFLLTPLITLLGTGFLTFVVVPITRQLSIWITDGLDWTYNTLGPLGGALFGLVYSPIVVTGLHQSFPAVEIPLISDIANTGGSFIFPIASMANVAQGAVAIAVLFRARDAKMKGLAGAGGVSALLGITEPAIFGVNLRLRWPFFIGMGS
;
A
#
# COMPACT_ATOMS: atom_id res chain seq x y z
N LEU A 1 -12.45 25.71 -3.03
CA LEU A 1 -13.66 25.76 -3.82
C LEU A 1 -14.86 25.10 -3.12
N PHE A 2 -14.61 24.29 -2.13
CA PHE A 2 -15.65 23.69 -1.28
C PHE A 2 -15.52 24.39 0.07
N GLY A 3 -16.51 25.28 0.41
CA GLY A 3 -16.54 25.94 1.71
C GLY A 3 -16.54 24.95 2.87
N GLU A 4 -16.44 25.43 4.08
CA GLU A 4 -16.28 24.67 5.34
C GLU A 4 -17.35 23.57 5.58
N GLN A 5 -18.33 23.40 4.69
CA GLN A 5 -19.33 22.34 4.73
C GLN A 5 -19.40 21.60 3.39
N SER A 6 -19.07 20.32 3.40
CA SER A 6 -19.25 19.46 2.24
C SER A 6 -20.74 19.29 1.92
N LEU A 7 -21.09 18.94 0.66
CA LEU A 7 -22.48 18.61 0.28
C LEU A 7 -23.07 17.49 1.15
N VAL A 8 -22.21 16.59 1.62
CA VAL A 8 -22.58 15.48 2.51
C VAL A 8 -22.98 16.00 3.90
N ASP A 9 -22.32 17.05 4.40
CA ASP A 9 -22.65 17.65 5.69
C ASP A 9 -23.98 18.42 5.67
N GLN A 10 -24.35 18.96 4.51
CA GLN A 10 -25.62 19.69 4.31
C GLN A 10 -26.83 18.75 4.20
N MET A 11 -26.63 17.50 3.76
CA MET A 11 -27.70 16.54 3.55
C MET A 11 -27.51 15.31 4.45
N LYS A 12 -28.12 15.33 5.65
CA LYS A 12 -27.98 14.25 6.66
C LYS A 12 -28.24 12.83 6.10
N TRP A 13 -29.25 12.68 5.22
CA TRP A 13 -29.57 11.39 4.63
C TRP A 13 -28.47 10.88 3.68
N LEU A 14 -27.71 11.77 3.04
CA LEU A 14 -26.59 11.41 2.15
C LEU A 14 -25.37 10.98 2.96
N LYS A 15 -25.21 11.48 4.20
CA LYS A 15 -24.08 11.18 5.07
C LYS A 15 -24.02 9.69 5.39
N ASP A 16 -25.13 9.09 5.80
CA ASP A 16 -25.18 7.67 6.17
C ASP A 16 -24.86 6.75 4.97
N TYR A 17 -25.36 7.11 3.77
CA TYR A 17 -25.00 6.41 2.53
C TYR A 17 -23.53 6.58 2.17
N ALA A 18 -23.00 7.79 2.29
CA ALA A 18 -21.59 8.08 2.02
C ALA A 18 -20.68 7.31 2.99
N ASP A 19 -21.01 7.25 4.26
CA ASP A 19 -20.29 6.50 5.28
C ASP A 19 -20.32 4.99 4.99
N LEU A 20 -21.46 4.44 4.60
CA LEU A 20 -21.58 3.03 4.22
C LEU A 20 -20.75 2.70 2.97
N ILE A 21 -20.84 3.54 1.94
CA ILE A 21 -20.05 3.37 0.71
C ILE A 21 -18.54 3.48 1.02
N ASN A 22 -18.16 4.45 1.84
CA ASN A 22 -16.77 4.64 2.28
C ASN A 22 -16.26 3.42 3.05
N LEU A 23 -17.06 2.89 3.99
CA LEU A 23 -16.70 1.67 4.72
C LEU A 23 -16.45 0.49 3.76
N ILE A 24 -17.36 0.24 2.82
CA ILE A 24 -17.24 -0.87 1.87
C ILE A 24 -16.04 -0.69 0.94
N SER A 25 -15.78 0.53 0.48
CA SER A 25 -14.68 0.83 -0.44
C SER A 25 -13.32 0.87 0.25
N ALA A 26 -13.24 1.36 1.48
CA ALA A 26 -11.98 1.49 2.23
C ALA A 26 -11.54 0.19 2.90
N ALA A 27 -12.47 -0.68 3.29
CA ALA A 27 -12.13 -1.93 4.00
C ALA A 27 -11.12 -2.83 3.25
N PRO A 28 -11.24 -3.09 1.93
CA PRO A 28 -10.25 -3.89 1.21
C PRO A 28 -8.84 -3.30 1.28
N PHE A 29 -8.70 -1.98 1.27
CA PHE A 29 -7.39 -1.32 1.38
C PHE A 29 -6.83 -1.43 2.79
N ALA A 30 -7.64 -1.24 3.82
CA ALA A 30 -7.21 -1.41 5.20
C ALA A 30 -6.73 -2.84 5.48
N PHE A 31 -7.42 -3.85 4.93
CA PHE A 31 -7.08 -5.27 5.05
C PHE A 31 -6.21 -5.81 3.91
N LEU A 32 -5.61 -4.93 3.10
CA LEU A 32 -4.73 -5.33 2.00
C LEU A 32 -3.61 -6.31 2.43
N PRO A 33 -2.95 -6.16 3.59
CA PRO A 33 -1.98 -7.14 4.06
C PRO A 33 -2.55 -8.56 4.24
N VAL A 34 -3.82 -8.69 4.59
CA VAL A 34 -4.48 -10.01 4.68
C VAL A 34 -4.61 -10.65 3.31
N LEU A 35 -5.15 -9.90 2.35
CA LEU A 35 -5.36 -10.38 0.97
C LEU A 35 -4.04 -10.71 0.27
N VAL A 36 -3.05 -9.84 0.43
CA VAL A 36 -1.70 -10.06 -0.10
C VAL A 36 -1.02 -11.21 0.62
N GLY A 37 -1.22 -11.36 1.93
CA GLY A 37 -0.68 -12.47 2.72
C GLY A 37 -1.12 -13.84 2.21
N PHE A 38 -2.40 -14.02 1.89
CA PHE A 38 -2.92 -15.22 1.22
C PHE A 38 -2.21 -15.49 -0.12
N SER A 39 -2.14 -14.46 -0.96
CA SER A 39 -1.60 -14.58 -2.32
C SER A 39 -0.09 -14.82 -2.33
N ALA A 40 0.65 -14.09 -1.49
CA ALA A 40 2.11 -14.20 -1.38
C ALA A 40 2.53 -15.55 -0.79
N ALA A 41 1.88 -16.03 0.29
CA ALA A 41 2.15 -17.34 0.85
C ALA A 41 1.95 -18.44 -0.20
N LYS A 42 0.85 -18.39 -0.98
CA LYS A 42 0.62 -19.30 -2.09
C LYS A 42 1.76 -19.24 -3.12
N ARG A 43 2.19 -18.04 -3.48
CA ARG A 43 3.26 -17.84 -4.48
C ARG A 43 4.61 -18.36 -4.00
N PHE A 44 4.91 -18.22 -2.71
CA PHE A 44 6.13 -18.72 -2.09
C PHE A 44 6.04 -20.19 -1.69
N GLY A 45 4.89 -20.84 -1.91
CA GLY A 45 4.66 -22.27 -1.63
C GLY A 45 4.60 -22.58 -0.12
N GLY A 46 4.14 -21.63 0.68
CA GLY A 46 3.79 -21.79 2.08
C GLY A 46 2.28 -21.97 2.28
N ASN A 47 1.87 -22.16 3.53
CA ASN A 47 0.47 -22.29 3.90
C ASN A 47 -0.27 -20.95 3.72
N VAL A 48 -1.30 -20.97 2.90
CA VAL A 48 -2.09 -19.80 2.53
C VAL A 48 -2.79 -19.18 3.75
N TYR A 49 -3.33 -20.01 4.63
CA TYR A 49 -4.03 -19.55 5.83
C TYR A 49 -3.10 -18.90 6.84
N LEU A 50 -1.88 -19.42 7.00
CA LEU A 50 -0.86 -18.79 7.83
C LEU A 50 -0.46 -17.43 7.28
N GLY A 51 -0.36 -17.30 5.94
CA GLY A 51 -0.12 -16.02 5.28
C GLY A 51 -1.21 -14.99 5.55
N GLY A 52 -2.47 -15.39 5.45
CA GLY A 52 -3.61 -14.53 5.81
C GLY A 52 -3.64 -14.18 7.30
N ALA A 53 -3.33 -15.14 8.18
CA ALA A 53 -3.27 -14.91 9.63
C ALA A 53 -2.16 -13.89 9.99
N MET A 54 -0.99 -13.99 9.35
CA MET A 54 0.07 -12.99 9.52
C MET A 54 -0.35 -11.60 9.04
N GLY A 55 -1.01 -11.51 7.87
CA GLY A 55 -1.58 -10.26 7.39
C GLY A 55 -2.60 -9.67 8.38
N ALA A 56 -3.46 -10.50 8.97
CA ALA A 56 -4.43 -10.09 9.98
C ALA A 56 -3.75 -9.58 11.28
N ALA A 57 -2.68 -10.24 11.72
CA ALA A 57 -1.89 -9.78 12.86
C ALA A 57 -1.28 -8.38 12.60
N MET A 58 -0.83 -8.12 11.37
CA MET A 58 -0.22 -6.84 10.97
C MET A 58 -1.23 -5.68 10.90
N VAL A 59 -2.52 -5.95 10.76
CA VAL A 59 -3.58 -4.92 10.73
C VAL A 59 -4.50 -4.97 11.95
N SER A 60 -4.07 -5.67 13.01
CA SER A 60 -4.86 -5.81 14.24
C SER A 60 -5.22 -4.46 14.86
N SER A 61 -6.44 -4.34 15.39
CA SER A 61 -6.89 -3.17 16.13
C SER A 61 -6.13 -2.92 17.44
N SER A 62 -5.34 -3.90 17.90
CA SER A 62 -4.43 -3.74 19.04
C SER A 62 -3.17 -2.94 18.71
N LEU A 63 -2.95 -2.65 17.43
CA LEU A 63 -1.87 -1.81 16.93
C LEU A 63 -2.39 -0.41 16.62
N LEU A 64 -1.56 0.60 16.78
CA LEU A 64 -1.88 1.95 16.29
C LEU A 64 -2.04 1.89 14.77
N SER A 65 -3.15 2.43 14.27
CA SER A 65 -3.40 2.42 12.82
C SER A 65 -2.32 3.19 12.05
N ALA A 66 -1.88 2.65 10.92
CA ALA A 66 -0.96 3.34 10.03
C ALA A 66 -1.53 4.69 9.54
N TYR A 67 -2.86 4.81 9.43
CA TYR A 67 -3.54 6.05 9.07
C TYR A 67 -3.52 7.10 10.21
N ASP A 68 -3.47 6.67 11.48
CA ASP A 68 -3.40 7.58 12.62
C ASP A 68 -1.99 8.14 12.86
N MET A 69 -0.98 7.52 12.26
CA MET A 69 0.40 8.01 12.34
C MET A 69 0.65 9.31 11.58
N SER A 70 -0.21 9.67 10.65
CA SER A 70 -0.16 10.95 9.95
C SER A 70 -0.69 12.12 10.77
N LYS A 71 -1.24 11.88 11.98
CA LYS A 71 -1.62 12.96 12.89
C LYS A 71 -0.38 13.54 13.54
N PRO A 72 -0.27 14.89 13.68
CA PRO A 72 0.90 15.55 14.28
C PRO A 72 1.30 14.99 15.66
N GLU A 73 0.31 14.53 16.43
CA GLU A 73 0.49 13.94 17.76
C GLU A 73 1.14 12.55 17.73
N ALA A 74 1.07 11.86 16.60
CA ALA A 74 1.60 10.51 16.40
C ALA A 74 2.91 10.47 15.58
N ALA A 75 3.34 11.59 15.04
CA ALA A 75 4.52 11.72 14.18
C ALA A 75 5.84 11.76 14.98
N ALA A 76 6.03 10.77 15.86
CA ALA A 76 7.36 10.47 16.35
C ALA A 76 8.14 9.79 15.23
N LYS A 77 9.31 10.31 14.92
CA LYS A 77 10.25 9.63 14.02
C LYS A 77 10.47 8.20 14.53
N PHE A 78 10.65 7.26 13.63
CA PHE A 78 10.82 5.82 13.93
C PHE A 78 11.82 5.53 15.06
N TRP A 79 12.83 6.38 15.27
CA TRP A 79 13.83 6.32 16.34
C TRP A 79 13.58 7.26 17.52
N GLU A 80 12.59 8.15 17.46
CA GLU A 80 12.18 9.01 18.57
C GLU A 80 11.00 8.33 19.27
N PHE A 81 11.29 7.54 20.30
CA PHE A 81 10.33 6.74 21.09
C PHE A 81 9.40 7.58 21.99
N THR A 82 9.16 8.83 21.65
CA THR A 82 8.39 9.79 22.46
C THR A 82 6.97 10.05 21.96
N GLY A 83 6.49 9.26 20.96
CA GLY A 83 5.17 9.43 20.35
C GLY A 83 4.04 8.68 21.06
N ALA A 84 2.81 8.93 20.64
CA ALA A 84 1.58 8.32 21.17
C ALA A 84 1.46 6.79 20.98
N ALA A 85 2.36 6.16 20.21
CA ALA A 85 2.38 4.71 20.02
C ALA A 85 2.93 4.02 21.28
N SER A 86 2.13 3.16 21.89
CA SER A 86 2.63 2.28 22.96
C SER A 86 3.65 1.29 22.39
N SER A 87 4.68 0.96 23.16
CA SER A 87 5.75 0.05 22.75
C SER A 87 5.71 -1.26 23.53
N TRP A 88 6.25 -2.33 22.95
CA TRP A 88 6.63 -3.54 23.67
C TRP A 88 8.12 -3.48 24.00
N HIS A 89 8.47 -3.82 25.23
CA HIS A 89 9.86 -4.03 25.64
C HIS A 89 10.18 -5.53 25.57
N LEU A 90 10.76 -5.98 24.45
CA LEU A 90 11.06 -7.37 24.18
C LEU A 90 12.57 -7.58 24.15
N PHE A 91 13.10 -8.33 25.14
CA PHE A 91 14.54 -8.68 25.25
C PHE A 91 15.49 -7.46 25.18
N GLY A 92 15.07 -6.32 25.73
CA GLY A 92 15.86 -5.08 25.68
C GLY A 92 15.69 -4.27 24.40
N LEU A 93 14.85 -4.72 23.48
CA LEU A 93 14.45 -3.96 22.28
C LEU A 93 13.11 -3.30 22.54
N GLU A 94 12.99 -2.06 22.19
CA GLU A 94 11.73 -1.34 22.15
C GLU A 94 11.11 -1.45 20.77
N VAL A 95 9.92 -2.08 20.70
CA VAL A 95 9.20 -2.34 19.46
C VAL A 95 7.88 -1.59 19.50
N GLN A 96 7.69 -0.66 18.57
CA GLN A 96 6.47 0.14 18.48
C GLN A 96 5.28 -0.71 18.01
N LYS A 97 4.12 -0.51 18.64
CA LYS A 97 2.85 -1.16 18.30
C LYS A 97 2.15 -0.43 17.13
N ILE A 98 2.71 -0.52 15.94
CA ILE A 98 2.19 0.17 14.76
C ILE A 98 1.69 -0.85 13.75
N GLY A 99 0.50 -0.60 13.20
CA GLY A 99 -0.11 -1.41 12.15
C GLY A 99 0.45 -1.10 10.76
N TYR A 100 0.16 -2.00 9.84
CA TYR A 100 0.63 -1.96 8.45
C TYR A 100 -0.52 -1.92 7.46
N GLN A 101 -1.61 -1.24 7.81
CA GLN A 101 -2.75 -1.04 6.92
C GLN A 101 -2.29 -0.44 5.59
N ALA A 102 -2.88 -0.90 4.48
CA ALA A 102 -2.59 -0.50 3.10
C ALA A 102 -1.14 -0.76 2.61
N MET A 103 -0.27 -1.39 3.39
CA MET A 103 1.12 -1.66 2.99
C MET A 103 1.27 -3.03 2.34
N VAL A 104 1.97 -3.10 1.19
CA VAL A 104 2.15 -4.33 0.40
C VAL A 104 3.52 -4.96 0.63
N ILE A 105 4.59 -4.17 0.61
CA ILE A 105 5.97 -4.68 0.73
C ILE A 105 6.21 -5.43 2.06
N PRO A 106 5.82 -4.88 3.21
CA PRO A 106 6.02 -5.56 4.49
C PRO A 106 5.41 -6.96 4.50
N ILE A 107 4.16 -7.13 4.07
CA ILE A 107 3.51 -8.44 4.07
C ILE A 107 4.12 -9.43 3.08
N ILE A 108 4.63 -8.97 1.93
CA ILE A 108 5.35 -9.85 1.00
C ILE A 108 6.62 -10.40 1.67
N CYS A 109 7.40 -9.54 2.35
CA CYS A 109 8.58 -9.98 3.10
C CYS A 109 8.22 -10.98 4.21
N VAL A 110 7.17 -10.68 4.97
CA VAL A 110 6.67 -11.54 6.05
C VAL A 110 6.20 -12.90 5.51
N ALA A 111 5.42 -12.92 4.43
CA ALA A 111 4.95 -14.15 3.80
C ALA A 111 6.11 -15.00 3.24
N TYR A 112 7.15 -14.37 2.72
CA TYR A 112 8.37 -15.06 2.31
C TYR A 112 9.08 -15.72 3.51
N LEU A 113 9.36 -14.94 4.56
CA LEU A 113 9.99 -15.45 5.78
C LEU A 113 9.19 -16.60 6.40
N MET A 114 7.88 -16.42 6.51
CA MET A 114 6.94 -17.44 6.98
C MET A 114 7.06 -18.72 6.17
N SER A 115 7.02 -18.64 4.84
CA SER A 115 7.12 -19.81 3.96
C SER A 115 8.48 -20.52 4.09
N VAL A 116 9.55 -19.77 4.33
CA VAL A 116 10.88 -20.35 4.57
C VAL A 116 10.95 -21.09 5.91
N ILE A 117 10.40 -20.49 6.96
CA ILE A 117 10.35 -21.12 8.30
C ILE A 117 9.51 -22.40 8.25
N GLU A 118 8.29 -22.31 7.71
CA GLU A 118 7.37 -23.43 7.57
C GLU A 118 8.03 -24.63 6.84
N LYS A 119 8.61 -24.37 5.66
CA LYS A 119 9.29 -25.41 4.87
C LYS A 119 10.47 -26.06 5.60
N ARG A 120 11.20 -25.29 6.41
CA ARG A 120 12.30 -25.85 7.22
C ARG A 120 11.78 -26.72 8.36
N LEU A 121 10.67 -26.34 8.98
CA LEU A 121 10.04 -27.11 10.05
C LEU A 121 9.45 -28.41 9.52
N HIS A 122 8.71 -28.39 8.42
CA HIS A 122 8.20 -29.60 7.75
C HIS A 122 9.30 -30.62 7.37
N LYS A 123 10.53 -30.15 7.11
CA LYS A 123 11.66 -31.04 6.83
C LYS A 123 12.25 -31.69 8.09
N ARG A 124 12.02 -31.10 9.28
CA ARG A 124 12.62 -31.54 10.53
C ARG A 124 11.65 -32.26 11.45
N LEU A 125 10.38 -31.94 11.34
CA LEU A 125 9.29 -32.53 12.12
C LEU A 125 8.53 -33.54 11.28
N SER A 126 7.93 -34.53 11.93
CA SER A 126 7.14 -35.56 11.26
C SER A 126 5.91 -35.93 12.07
N GLY A 127 4.89 -36.47 11.39
CA GLY A 127 3.68 -36.98 12.04
C GLY A 127 2.92 -35.94 12.83
N THR A 128 2.43 -36.29 14.02
CA THR A 128 1.62 -35.41 14.87
C THR A 128 2.38 -34.16 15.32
N ALA A 129 3.70 -34.28 15.52
CA ALA A 129 4.53 -33.12 15.89
C ALA A 129 4.59 -32.08 14.78
N ASP A 130 4.72 -32.50 13.53
CA ASP A 130 4.68 -31.59 12.37
C ASP A 130 3.33 -30.90 12.27
N PHE A 131 2.24 -31.64 12.37
CA PHE A 131 0.88 -31.10 12.26
C PHE A 131 0.58 -30.00 13.30
N LEU A 132 1.03 -30.18 14.56
CA LEU A 132 0.74 -29.25 15.66
C LEU A 132 1.78 -28.15 15.78
N LEU A 133 3.08 -28.48 15.73
CA LEU A 133 4.15 -27.55 16.05
C LEU A 133 4.54 -26.68 14.86
N THR A 134 4.45 -27.18 13.63
CA THR A 134 4.85 -26.38 12.47
C THR A 134 4.02 -25.12 12.30
N PRO A 135 2.67 -25.15 12.29
CA PRO A 135 1.88 -23.92 12.21
C PRO A 135 2.12 -22.98 13.39
N LEU A 136 2.20 -23.53 14.60
CA LEU A 136 2.38 -22.75 15.82
C LEU A 136 3.73 -22.03 15.84
N ILE A 137 4.83 -22.76 15.62
CA ILE A 137 6.18 -22.17 15.60
C ILE A 137 6.33 -21.21 14.42
N THR A 138 5.75 -21.53 13.28
CA THR A 138 5.77 -20.65 12.11
C THR A 138 5.08 -19.32 12.40
N LEU A 139 3.86 -19.35 12.98
CA LEU A 139 3.12 -18.13 13.32
C LEU A 139 3.85 -17.31 14.38
N LEU A 140 4.25 -17.92 15.49
CA LEU A 140 4.91 -17.21 16.59
C LEU A 140 6.28 -16.68 16.16
N GLY A 141 7.10 -17.51 15.50
CA GLY A 141 8.43 -17.12 15.04
C GLY A 141 8.38 -16.03 13.96
N THR A 142 7.46 -16.17 13.01
CA THR A 142 7.27 -15.13 11.97
C THR A 142 6.69 -13.87 12.59
N GLY A 143 5.73 -13.98 13.50
CA GLY A 143 5.13 -12.82 14.19
C GLY A 143 6.18 -12.02 14.95
N PHE A 144 7.05 -12.69 15.71
CA PHE A 144 8.16 -12.04 16.39
C PHE A 144 9.11 -11.34 15.40
N LEU A 145 9.53 -12.04 14.35
CA LEU A 145 10.40 -11.45 13.30
C LEU A 145 9.72 -10.31 12.57
N THR A 146 8.41 -10.36 12.37
CA THR A 146 7.64 -9.29 11.72
C THR A 146 7.84 -7.96 12.45
N PHE A 147 7.63 -7.92 13.74
CA PHE A 147 7.73 -6.67 14.49
C PHE A 147 9.18 -6.18 14.67
N VAL A 148 10.18 -7.05 14.47
CA VAL A 148 11.60 -6.66 14.49
C VAL A 148 12.13 -6.26 13.11
N VAL A 149 11.75 -7.00 12.05
CA VAL A 149 12.32 -6.82 10.71
C VAL A 149 11.51 -5.82 9.86
N VAL A 150 10.20 -5.82 10.01
CA VAL A 150 9.32 -4.99 9.18
C VAL A 150 9.49 -3.48 9.41
N PRO A 151 9.86 -2.97 10.58
CA PRO A 151 10.25 -1.57 10.71
C PRO A 151 11.32 -1.10 9.72
N ILE A 152 12.25 -1.99 9.36
CA ILE A 152 13.29 -1.69 8.35
C ILE A 152 12.66 -1.44 6.97
N THR A 153 11.69 -2.26 6.56
CA THR A 153 11.01 -2.09 5.26
C THR A 153 10.13 -0.84 5.23
N ARG A 154 9.58 -0.46 6.36
CA ARG A 154 8.85 0.79 6.52
C ARG A 154 9.78 1.99 6.39
N GLN A 155 10.96 1.94 7.03
CA GLN A 155 11.95 3.01 6.92
C GLN A 155 12.40 3.22 5.46
N LEU A 156 12.52 2.16 4.68
CA LEU A 156 12.78 2.25 3.25
C LEU A 156 11.67 3.04 2.51
N SER A 157 10.41 2.78 2.85
CA SER A 157 9.29 3.54 2.27
C SER A 157 9.35 5.03 2.64
N ILE A 158 9.67 5.34 3.90
CA ILE A 158 9.85 6.73 4.37
C ILE A 158 10.98 7.42 3.60
N TRP A 159 12.14 6.79 3.48
CA TRP A 159 13.28 7.38 2.74
C TRP A 159 12.97 7.65 1.26
N ILE A 160 12.19 6.76 0.63
CA ILE A 160 11.73 6.98 -0.75
C ILE A 160 10.84 8.23 -0.80
N THR A 161 9.92 8.37 0.15
CA THR A 161 9.02 9.52 0.22
C THR A 161 9.76 10.82 0.50
N ASP A 162 10.66 10.84 1.49
CA ASP A 162 11.48 11.99 1.82
C ASP A 162 12.38 12.41 0.63
N GLY A 163 12.92 11.43 -0.10
CA GLY A 163 13.67 11.66 -1.32
C GLY A 163 12.85 12.29 -2.43
N LEU A 164 11.59 11.89 -2.57
CA LEU A 164 10.66 12.47 -3.55
C LEU A 164 10.27 13.90 -3.17
N ASP A 165 9.97 14.14 -1.90
CA ASP A 165 9.65 15.47 -1.37
C ASP A 165 10.84 16.42 -1.55
N TRP A 166 12.04 15.99 -1.18
CA TRP A 166 13.26 16.76 -1.41
C TRP A 166 13.47 17.07 -2.91
N THR A 167 13.24 16.09 -3.78
CA THR A 167 13.41 16.25 -5.24
C THR A 167 12.44 17.29 -5.78
N TYR A 168 11.17 17.24 -5.36
CA TYR A 168 10.16 18.20 -5.77
C TYR A 168 10.47 19.62 -5.27
N ASN A 169 10.80 19.76 -4.00
CA ASN A 169 11.08 21.07 -3.39
C ASN A 169 12.37 21.71 -3.92
N THR A 170 13.36 20.90 -4.30
CA THR A 170 14.64 21.40 -4.81
C THR A 170 14.62 21.68 -6.31
N LEU A 171 13.99 20.81 -7.10
CA LEU A 171 14.00 20.90 -8.57
C LEU A 171 12.72 21.53 -9.14
N GLY A 172 11.70 21.80 -8.32
CA GLY A 172 10.44 22.41 -8.73
C GLY A 172 9.75 21.63 -9.89
N PRO A 173 9.43 22.27 -11.03
CA PRO A 173 8.75 21.60 -12.14
C PRO A 173 9.49 20.37 -12.70
N LEU A 174 10.83 20.39 -12.69
CA LEU A 174 11.64 19.25 -13.12
C LEU A 174 11.51 18.07 -12.11
N GLY A 175 11.43 18.37 -10.82
CA GLY A 175 11.16 17.37 -9.79
C GLY A 175 9.79 16.73 -9.97
N GLY A 176 8.78 17.55 -10.28
CA GLY A 176 7.43 17.05 -10.61
C GLY A 176 7.42 16.13 -11.83
N ALA A 177 8.13 16.50 -12.91
CA ALA A 177 8.25 15.67 -14.11
C ALA A 177 8.97 14.34 -13.83
N LEU A 178 10.05 14.37 -13.06
CA LEU A 178 10.77 13.15 -12.64
C LEU A 178 9.89 12.25 -11.77
N PHE A 179 9.14 12.84 -10.82
CA PHE A 179 8.20 12.09 -9.99
C PHE A 179 7.10 11.44 -10.83
N GLY A 180 6.49 12.18 -11.78
CA GLY A 180 5.49 11.65 -12.68
C GLY A 180 6.00 10.47 -13.52
N LEU A 181 7.22 10.58 -14.04
CA LEU A 181 7.89 9.52 -14.80
C LEU A 181 8.06 8.24 -13.94
N VAL A 182 8.45 8.38 -12.68
CA VAL A 182 8.73 7.25 -11.77
C VAL A 182 7.45 6.75 -11.07
N TYR A 183 6.37 7.53 -11.07
CA TYR A 183 5.13 7.19 -10.35
C TYR A 183 4.52 5.86 -10.79
N SER A 184 4.38 5.61 -12.09
CA SER A 184 3.82 4.33 -12.58
C SER A 184 4.66 3.11 -12.19
N PRO A 185 6.00 3.10 -12.26
CA PRO A 185 6.85 2.09 -11.63
C PRO A 185 6.62 1.92 -10.12
N ILE A 186 6.45 3.01 -9.37
CA ILE A 186 6.15 2.96 -7.94
C ILE A 186 4.79 2.29 -7.69
N VAL A 187 3.77 2.58 -8.51
CA VAL A 187 2.47 1.90 -8.45
C VAL A 187 2.61 0.40 -8.63
N VAL A 188 3.42 -0.05 -9.58
CA VAL A 188 3.67 -1.49 -9.83
C VAL A 188 4.26 -2.19 -8.60
N THR A 189 5.09 -1.50 -7.81
CA THR A 189 5.65 -2.06 -6.57
C THR A 189 4.69 -2.02 -5.38
N GLY A 190 3.58 -1.28 -5.48
CA GLY A 190 2.64 -1.04 -4.38
C GLY A 190 3.12 -0.01 -3.35
N LEU A 191 4.29 0.60 -3.54
CA LEU A 191 4.85 1.63 -2.64
C LEU A 191 3.99 2.90 -2.57
N HIS A 192 3.26 3.22 -3.65
CA HIS A 192 2.36 4.37 -3.69
C HIS A 192 1.30 4.35 -2.58
N GLN A 193 0.98 3.19 -2.01
CA GLN A 193 0.05 3.06 -0.89
C GLN A 193 0.58 3.70 0.42
N SER A 194 1.87 4.03 0.49
CA SER A 194 2.43 4.77 1.63
C SER A 194 2.32 6.30 1.48
N PHE A 195 2.03 6.81 0.29
CA PHE A 195 1.94 8.25 0.03
C PHE A 195 0.86 8.99 0.83
N PRO A 196 -0.33 8.43 1.11
CA PRO A 196 -1.30 9.10 1.97
C PRO A 196 -0.75 9.50 3.34
N ALA A 197 0.19 8.74 3.89
CA ALA A 197 0.84 9.06 5.17
C ALA A 197 1.67 10.36 5.11
N VAL A 198 2.17 10.74 3.94
CA VAL A 198 2.90 11.99 3.70
C VAL A 198 1.96 13.10 3.27
N GLU A 199 0.98 12.75 2.47
CA GLU A 199 0.10 13.71 1.83
C GLU A 199 -0.92 14.34 2.78
N ILE A 200 -1.46 13.55 3.74
CA ILE A 200 -2.42 14.05 4.73
C ILE A 200 -1.83 15.20 5.56
N PRO A 201 -0.61 15.11 6.12
CA PRO A 201 0.03 16.24 6.78
C PRO A 201 0.22 17.46 5.88
N LEU A 202 0.66 17.26 4.62
CA LEU A 202 0.85 18.37 3.67
C LEU A 202 -0.45 19.11 3.37
N ILE A 203 -1.57 18.39 3.23
CA ILE A 203 -2.89 18.99 3.00
C ILE A 203 -3.44 19.63 4.28
N SER A 204 -3.18 19.06 5.45
CA SER A 204 -3.68 19.57 6.72
C SER A 204 -3.05 20.91 7.10
N ASP A 205 -1.84 21.19 6.63
CA ASP A 205 -1.09 22.41 6.92
C ASP A 205 -0.72 23.20 5.64
N ILE A 206 -1.71 23.40 4.78
CA ILE A 206 -1.53 24.08 3.49
C ILE A 206 -0.87 25.46 3.64
N ALA A 207 -1.14 26.16 4.75
CA ALA A 207 -0.60 27.50 5.00
C ALA A 207 0.94 27.50 5.08
N ASN A 208 1.55 26.46 5.62
CA ASN A 208 3.00 26.35 5.79
C ASN A 208 3.66 25.50 4.69
N THR A 209 2.97 24.48 4.17
CA THR A 209 3.51 23.51 3.20
C THR A 209 3.25 23.88 1.74
N GLY A 210 2.31 24.80 1.47
CA GLY A 210 1.86 25.10 0.12
C GLY A 210 0.93 24.05 -0.49
N GLY A 211 0.62 22.97 0.23
CA GLY A 211 -0.24 21.87 -0.19
C GLY A 211 0.54 20.63 -0.65
N SER A 212 -0.18 19.67 -1.21
CA SER A 212 0.41 18.44 -1.73
C SER A 212 0.70 18.53 -3.23
N PHE A 213 1.88 18.04 -3.63
CA PHE A 213 2.26 17.84 -5.03
C PHE A 213 1.99 16.40 -5.50
N ILE A 214 1.87 15.46 -4.57
CA ILE A 214 1.79 14.02 -4.87
C ILE A 214 0.51 13.68 -5.60
N PHE A 215 -0.66 14.03 -5.08
CA PHE A 215 -1.95 13.72 -5.70
C PHE A 215 -2.17 14.36 -7.08
N PRO A 216 -1.84 15.63 -7.31
CA PRO A 216 -1.93 16.20 -8.65
C PRO A 216 -1.11 15.43 -9.68
N ILE A 217 0.14 15.11 -9.39
CA ILE A 217 1.03 14.38 -10.29
C ILE A 217 0.56 12.92 -10.45
N ALA A 218 0.16 12.27 -9.35
CA ALA A 218 -0.43 10.94 -9.39
C ALA A 218 -1.68 10.88 -10.28
N SER A 219 -2.55 11.88 -10.18
CA SER A 219 -3.76 11.97 -11.02
C SER A 219 -3.43 12.12 -12.50
N MET A 220 -2.42 12.92 -12.83
CA MET A 220 -1.96 13.07 -14.22
C MET A 220 -1.37 11.75 -14.75
N ALA A 221 -0.54 11.06 -13.94
CA ALA A 221 0.01 9.75 -14.31
C ALA A 221 -1.10 8.69 -14.48
N ASN A 222 -2.15 8.73 -13.64
CA ASN A 222 -3.29 7.84 -13.76
C ASN A 222 -4.07 8.08 -15.07
N VAL A 223 -4.31 9.34 -15.41
CA VAL A 223 -4.95 9.73 -16.68
C VAL A 223 -4.11 9.30 -17.88
N ALA A 224 -2.79 9.48 -17.82
CA ALA A 224 -1.86 9.04 -18.87
C ALA A 224 -1.93 7.53 -19.09
N GLN A 225 -1.84 6.72 -18.04
CA GLN A 225 -1.97 5.27 -18.12
C GLN A 225 -3.35 4.84 -18.64
N GLY A 226 -4.41 5.54 -18.23
CA GLY A 226 -5.78 5.32 -18.68
C GLY A 226 -5.96 5.63 -20.17
N ALA A 227 -5.45 6.75 -20.62
CA ALA A 227 -5.51 7.17 -22.02
C ALA A 227 -4.80 6.19 -22.95
N VAL A 228 -3.63 5.68 -22.53
CA VAL A 228 -2.90 4.66 -23.28
C VAL A 228 -3.68 3.33 -23.33
N ALA A 229 -4.31 2.92 -22.23
CA ALA A 229 -5.18 1.74 -22.23
C ALA A 229 -6.37 1.92 -23.17
N ILE A 230 -7.00 3.11 -23.20
CA ILE A 230 -8.07 3.43 -24.15
C ILE A 230 -7.56 3.41 -25.60
N ALA A 231 -6.36 3.91 -25.87
CA ALA A 231 -5.76 3.80 -27.21
C ALA A 231 -5.59 2.32 -27.62
N VAL A 232 -5.22 1.44 -26.70
CA VAL A 232 -5.17 -0.01 -26.95
C VAL A 232 -6.56 -0.57 -27.24
N LEU A 233 -7.64 -0.10 -26.59
CA LEU A 233 -9.01 -0.50 -26.89
C LEU A 233 -9.35 -0.32 -28.38
N PHE A 234 -8.97 0.80 -28.97
CA PHE A 234 -9.24 1.08 -30.38
C PHE A 234 -8.35 0.29 -31.34
N ARG A 235 -7.13 -0.08 -30.93
CA ARG A 235 -6.15 -0.76 -31.79
C ARG A 235 -6.17 -2.28 -31.64
N ALA A 236 -6.62 -2.82 -30.53
CA ALA A 236 -6.65 -4.26 -30.28
C ALA A 236 -7.62 -4.96 -31.26
N ARG A 237 -7.23 -6.13 -31.72
CA ARG A 237 -8.10 -6.99 -32.58
C ARG A 237 -8.84 -8.03 -31.76
N ASP A 238 -8.24 -8.47 -30.64
CA ASP A 238 -8.81 -9.47 -29.76
C ASP A 238 -9.89 -8.88 -28.84
N ALA A 239 -11.06 -9.50 -28.81
CA ALA A 239 -12.21 -9.05 -28.02
C ALA A 239 -11.92 -9.03 -26.51
N LYS A 240 -11.14 -10.00 -26.01
CA LYS A 240 -10.75 -10.06 -24.59
C LYS A 240 -9.87 -8.86 -24.22
N MET A 241 -8.88 -8.54 -25.08
CA MET A 241 -8.01 -7.38 -24.87
C MET A 241 -8.79 -6.06 -24.94
N LYS A 242 -9.76 -5.95 -25.87
CA LYS A 242 -10.65 -4.78 -25.94
C LYS A 242 -11.43 -4.59 -24.64
N GLY A 243 -12.02 -5.66 -24.09
CA GLY A 243 -12.76 -5.61 -22.84
C GLY A 243 -11.88 -5.16 -21.68
N LEU A 244 -10.69 -5.74 -21.54
CA LEU A 244 -9.72 -5.36 -20.50
C LEU A 244 -9.27 -3.91 -20.65
N ALA A 245 -8.97 -3.47 -21.87
CA ALA A 245 -8.49 -2.13 -22.17
C ALA A 245 -9.58 -1.07 -21.90
N GLY A 246 -10.83 -1.36 -22.27
CA GLY A 246 -11.96 -0.47 -21.98
C GLY A 246 -12.22 -0.33 -20.48
N ALA A 247 -12.39 -1.44 -19.79
CA ALA A 247 -12.64 -1.43 -18.35
C ALA A 247 -11.46 -0.82 -17.57
N GLY A 248 -10.22 -1.22 -17.90
CA GLY A 248 -9.03 -0.69 -17.25
C GLY A 248 -8.80 0.79 -17.53
N GLY A 249 -9.03 1.23 -18.77
CA GLY A 249 -8.91 2.64 -19.15
C GLY A 249 -9.88 3.53 -18.38
N VAL A 250 -11.16 3.16 -18.31
CA VAL A 250 -12.17 3.89 -17.53
C VAL A 250 -11.83 3.89 -16.04
N SER A 251 -11.43 2.73 -15.50
CA SER A 251 -11.00 2.62 -14.10
C SER A 251 -9.84 3.58 -13.78
N ALA A 252 -8.86 3.67 -14.67
CA ALA A 252 -7.70 4.55 -14.49
C ALA A 252 -8.07 6.03 -14.50
N LEU A 253 -9.01 6.44 -15.37
CA LEU A 253 -9.56 7.81 -15.37
C LEU A 253 -10.28 8.15 -14.06
N LEU A 254 -10.81 7.15 -13.35
CA LEU A 254 -11.42 7.29 -12.04
C LEU A 254 -10.40 7.16 -10.89
N GLY A 255 -9.10 7.07 -11.18
CA GLY A 255 -8.03 7.02 -10.19
C GLY A 255 -7.54 5.61 -9.83
N ILE A 256 -8.12 4.54 -10.38
CA ILE A 256 -7.73 3.14 -10.10
C ILE A 256 -7.01 2.59 -11.32
N THR A 257 -5.68 2.66 -11.31
CA THR A 257 -4.83 2.34 -12.48
C THR A 257 -4.41 0.87 -12.57
N GLU A 258 -4.53 0.09 -11.51
CA GLU A 258 -4.07 -1.29 -11.46
C GLU A 258 -4.65 -2.15 -12.60
N PRO A 259 -5.97 -2.07 -12.93
CA PRO A 259 -6.52 -2.84 -14.06
C PRO A 259 -5.91 -2.43 -15.42
N ALA A 260 -5.64 -1.14 -15.63
CA ALA A 260 -5.00 -0.65 -16.84
C ALA A 260 -3.53 -1.09 -16.91
N ILE A 261 -2.79 -0.90 -15.82
CA ILE A 261 -1.35 -1.19 -15.76
C ILE A 261 -1.12 -2.70 -15.89
N PHE A 262 -1.71 -3.51 -15.02
CA PHE A 262 -1.45 -4.95 -14.98
C PHE A 262 -2.20 -5.73 -16.05
N GLY A 263 -3.43 -5.31 -16.39
CA GLY A 263 -4.26 -5.98 -17.37
C GLY A 263 -3.84 -5.74 -18.82
N VAL A 264 -3.30 -4.55 -19.11
CA VAL A 264 -3.06 -4.08 -20.48
C VAL A 264 -1.64 -3.57 -20.67
N ASN A 265 -1.26 -2.48 -19.99
CA ASN A 265 -0.08 -1.71 -20.35
C ASN A 265 1.23 -2.47 -20.12
N LEU A 266 1.41 -3.09 -18.95
CA LEU A 266 2.58 -3.95 -18.66
C LEU A 266 2.59 -5.22 -19.51
N ARG A 267 1.41 -5.80 -19.79
CA ARG A 267 1.32 -7.00 -20.62
C ARG A 267 1.79 -6.75 -22.04
N LEU A 268 1.52 -5.57 -22.59
CA LEU A 268 1.96 -5.15 -23.92
C LEU A 268 3.32 -4.44 -23.91
N ARG A 269 3.86 -4.11 -22.75
CA ARG A 269 5.13 -3.42 -22.49
C ARG A 269 5.18 -1.97 -22.97
N TRP A 270 5.17 -1.72 -24.28
CA TRP A 270 5.26 -0.37 -24.85
C TRP A 270 4.20 0.61 -24.32
N PRO A 271 2.91 0.24 -24.19
CA PRO A 271 1.90 1.11 -23.60
C PRO A 271 2.28 1.62 -22.22
N PHE A 272 2.90 0.79 -21.39
CA PHE A 272 3.33 1.19 -20.05
C PHE A 272 4.38 2.32 -20.09
N PHE A 273 5.40 2.18 -20.93
CA PHE A 273 6.45 3.19 -21.07
C PHE A 273 5.95 4.48 -21.72
N ILE A 274 5.01 4.38 -22.66
CA ILE A 274 4.35 5.57 -23.24
C ILE A 274 3.58 6.31 -22.16
N GLY A 275 2.77 5.62 -21.35
CA GLY A 275 2.04 6.24 -20.25
C GLY A 275 2.92 6.78 -19.11
N MET A 276 4.16 6.32 -18.97
CA MET A 276 5.14 6.92 -18.06
C MET A 276 5.68 8.26 -18.57
N GLY A 277 5.88 8.38 -19.88
CA GLY A 277 6.49 9.56 -20.52
C GLY A 277 5.49 10.63 -20.94
N SER A 278 4.19 10.42 -20.68
CA SER A 278 3.12 11.36 -20.98
C SER A 278 2.74 12.19 -19.78
#